data_b058668cf7639f6566e933d3fe444e30
#
_entry.id   b058668cf7639f6566e933d3fe444e30
#
_cell.length_a   1.000
_cell.length_b   1.000
_cell.length_c   1.000
_cell.angle_alpha   90.00
_cell.angle_beta   90.00
_cell.angle_gamma   90.00
#
_symmetry.space_group_name_H-M   'P 1'
#
loop_
_entity.id
_entity.type
_entity.pdbx_description
1 polymer ?
#
loop_
_entity_poly.entity_id
_entity_poly.type
_entity_poly.pdbx_seq_one_letter_code
_entity_poly.pdbx_strand_id
1 'polypeptide(L)'
;MIPKSINEVSTAWLSDILGAEVTSTQPIQIGQGVGLMGDIFRVELKYARATTGLPDSVVVKLPSSFEENRAQGVDLGMFEAEVRFYNEMVQDASVGVPEVYLAEIKSGTADFVVVMEDLSHLEMVDQSTGMNVMQAKSAVEILASIHAVWWDRVQVPEMDWIPTM
;
A
#
# COMPACT_ATOMS: atom_id res chain seq x y z
N MET A 1 12.64 -5.92 10.56
CA MET A 1 11.84 -7.17 10.68
C MET A 1 10.47 -6.87 10.09
N ILE A 2 10.01 -7.66 9.13
CA ILE A 2 8.69 -7.48 8.49
C ILE A 2 7.61 -8.05 9.42
N PRO A 3 6.66 -7.24 9.92
CA PRO A 3 5.57 -7.73 10.76
C PRO A 3 4.61 -8.61 9.94
N LYS A 4 4.15 -9.71 10.55
CA LYS A 4 3.23 -10.69 9.92
C LYS A 4 1.78 -10.48 10.33
N SER A 5 1.55 -9.70 11.35
CA SER A 5 0.22 -9.38 11.87
C SER A 5 0.21 -7.99 12.49
N ILE A 6 -0.98 -7.43 12.67
CA ILE A 6 -1.14 -6.11 13.28
C ILE A 6 -0.60 -6.06 14.72
N ASN A 7 -0.56 -7.19 15.43
CA ASN A 7 -0.04 -7.26 16.78
C ASN A 7 1.49 -7.07 16.85
N GLU A 8 2.19 -7.23 15.74
CA GLU A 8 3.63 -7.00 15.63
C GLU A 8 3.97 -5.55 15.20
N VAL A 9 2.98 -4.78 14.80
CA VAL A 9 3.11 -3.36 14.47
C VAL A 9 3.14 -2.55 15.75
N SER A 10 4.33 -2.41 16.34
CA SER A 10 4.53 -1.70 17.62
C SER A 10 4.70 -0.20 17.43
N THR A 11 4.49 0.57 18.52
CA THR A 11 4.80 2.01 18.54
C THR A 11 6.27 2.30 18.23
N ALA A 12 7.19 1.47 18.75
CA ALA A 12 8.63 1.61 18.48
C ALA A 12 8.94 1.42 16.98
N TRP A 13 8.37 0.39 16.37
CA TRP A 13 8.55 0.13 14.93
C TRP A 13 8.00 1.26 14.06
N LEU A 14 6.81 1.79 14.37
CA LEU A 14 6.26 2.95 13.66
C LEU A 14 7.06 4.23 13.91
N SER A 15 7.63 4.40 15.13
CA SER A 15 8.49 5.54 15.42
C SER A 15 9.74 5.56 14.54
N ASP A 16 10.34 4.40 14.31
CA ASP A 16 11.51 4.27 13.43
C ASP A 16 11.17 4.63 11.98
N ILE A 17 9.99 4.20 11.48
CA ILE A 17 9.54 4.48 10.11
C ILE A 17 9.20 5.95 9.92
N LEU A 18 8.47 6.54 10.87
CA LEU A 18 7.96 7.91 10.75
C LEU A 18 8.94 8.97 11.23
N GLY A 19 10.08 8.55 11.83
CA GLY A 19 11.11 9.46 12.34
C GLY A 19 10.65 10.31 13.53
N ALA A 20 9.62 9.86 14.26
CA ALA A 20 9.06 10.56 15.40
C ALA A 20 8.53 9.58 16.45
N GLU A 21 8.63 9.96 17.73
CA GLU A 21 8.21 9.11 18.84
C GLU A 21 6.68 8.93 18.88
N VAL A 22 6.21 7.75 18.45
CA VAL A 22 4.81 7.31 18.55
C VAL A 22 4.59 6.73 19.94
N THR A 23 3.64 7.28 20.69
CA THR A 23 3.35 6.87 22.07
C THR A 23 2.18 5.89 22.18
N SER A 24 1.22 5.97 21.27
CA SER A 24 0.13 4.98 21.21
C SER A 24 -0.39 4.83 19.79
N THR A 25 -0.96 3.65 19.52
CA THR A 25 -1.59 3.29 18.25
C THR A 25 -2.96 2.69 18.51
N GLN A 26 -3.91 2.95 17.58
CA GLN A 26 -5.21 2.31 17.60
C GLN A 26 -5.49 1.74 16.21
N PRO A 27 -5.25 0.43 15.99
CA PRO A 27 -5.52 -0.21 14.71
C PRO A 27 -7.02 -0.49 14.55
N ILE A 28 -7.54 -0.20 13.37
CA ILE A 28 -8.92 -0.46 12.95
C ILE A 28 -8.85 -1.21 11.63
N GLN A 29 -9.34 -2.44 11.58
CA GLN A 29 -9.36 -3.18 10.31
C GLN A 29 -10.36 -2.56 9.34
N ILE A 30 -9.91 -2.32 8.11
CA ILE A 30 -10.72 -1.74 7.03
C ILE A 30 -10.70 -2.68 5.81
N GLY A 31 -11.60 -2.43 4.85
CA GLY A 31 -11.65 -3.21 3.60
C GLY A 31 -12.08 -4.68 3.77
N GLN A 32 -12.74 -5.04 4.86
CA GLN A 32 -13.26 -6.39 5.06
C GLN A 32 -14.25 -6.77 3.94
N GLY A 33 -14.01 -7.92 3.31
CA GLY A 33 -14.86 -8.44 2.23
C GLY A 33 -14.58 -7.86 0.83
N VAL A 34 -13.68 -6.89 0.70
CA VAL A 34 -13.31 -6.26 -0.59
C VAL A 34 -11.85 -6.57 -0.97
N GLY A 35 -10.93 -6.61 0.00
CA GLY A 35 -9.52 -6.94 -0.22
C GLY A 35 -9.22 -8.39 0.17
N LEU A 36 -9.14 -9.29 -0.79
CA LEU A 36 -8.95 -10.71 -0.50
C LEU A 36 -7.50 -11.10 -0.21
N MET A 37 -6.51 -10.36 -0.75
CA MET A 37 -5.11 -10.78 -0.76
C MET A 37 -4.28 -10.28 0.44
N GLY A 38 -4.80 -9.35 1.24
CA GLY A 38 -4.12 -8.82 2.42
C GLY A 38 -5.08 -8.24 3.43
N ASP A 39 -4.65 -8.20 4.69
CA ASP A 39 -5.37 -7.51 5.75
C ASP A 39 -4.93 -6.04 5.79
N ILE A 40 -5.89 -5.14 5.80
CA ILE A 40 -5.64 -3.70 5.76
C ILE A 40 -6.14 -3.07 7.06
N PHE A 41 -5.27 -2.27 7.68
CA PHE A 41 -5.59 -1.57 8.92
C PHE A 41 -5.35 -0.07 8.76
N ARG A 42 -6.31 0.74 9.18
CA ARG A 42 -6.05 2.12 9.55
C ARG A 42 -5.50 2.12 10.96
N VAL A 43 -4.38 2.78 11.18
CA VAL A 43 -3.73 2.89 12.49
C VAL A 43 -3.69 4.37 12.89
N GLU A 44 -4.52 4.75 13.85
CA GLU A 44 -4.48 6.09 14.45
C GLU A 44 -3.23 6.22 15.32
N LEU A 45 -2.59 7.38 15.28
CA LEU A 45 -1.28 7.64 15.89
C LEU A 45 -1.37 8.76 16.92
N LYS A 46 -0.66 8.59 18.05
CA LYS A 46 -0.36 9.69 18.97
C LYS A 46 1.13 9.80 19.16
N TYR A 47 1.63 11.01 19.16
CA TYR A 47 3.05 11.33 19.29
C TYR A 47 3.37 11.91 20.66
N ALA A 48 4.61 11.75 21.13
CA ALA A 48 5.08 12.33 22.40
C ALA A 48 5.07 13.85 22.40
N ARG A 49 5.20 14.47 21.22
CA ARG A 49 5.21 15.93 21.04
C ARG A 49 4.29 16.30 19.89
N ALA A 50 3.74 17.51 19.93
CA ALA A 50 3.04 18.06 18.77
C ALA A 50 4.03 18.14 17.57
N THR A 51 3.66 17.50 16.47
CA THR A 51 4.49 17.39 15.26
C THR A 51 3.74 18.02 14.10
N THR A 52 4.39 18.96 13.42
CA THR A 52 3.84 19.52 12.18
C THR A 52 4.31 18.68 11.01
N GLY A 53 3.40 18.25 10.16
CA GLY A 53 3.74 17.51 8.94
C GLY A 53 3.83 15.99 9.09
N LEU A 54 3.54 15.44 10.28
CA LEU A 54 3.39 14.00 10.47
C LEU A 54 1.91 13.59 10.38
N PRO A 55 1.60 12.37 9.90
CA PRO A 55 0.22 11.90 9.77
C PRO A 55 -0.41 11.60 11.12
N ASP A 56 -1.70 11.91 11.28
CA ASP A 56 -2.49 11.51 12.45
C ASP A 56 -2.90 10.02 12.38
N SER A 57 -2.87 9.45 11.18
CA SER A 57 -3.12 8.03 10.91
C SER A 57 -2.34 7.56 9.69
N VAL A 58 -2.06 6.26 9.65
CA VAL A 58 -1.46 5.57 8.49
C VAL A 58 -2.29 4.34 8.14
N VAL A 59 -2.18 3.90 6.89
CA VAL A 59 -2.70 2.60 6.47
C VAL A 59 -1.56 1.60 6.47
N VAL A 60 -1.77 0.47 7.14
CA VAL A 60 -0.83 -0.65 7.18
C VAL A 60 -1.47 -1.84 6.47
N LYS A 61 -0.81 -2.31 5.41
CA LYS A 61 -1.20 -3.51 4.67
C LYS A 61 -0.25 -4.65 5.03
N LEU A 62 -0.84 -5.79 5.40
CA LEU A 62 -0.15 -6.98 5.89
C LEU A 62 -0.62 -8.21 5.11
N PRO A 63 0.10 -9.34 5.18
CA PRO A 63 -0.37 -10.61 4.64
C PRO A 63 -1.78 -10.95 5.16
N SER A 64 -2.61 -11.54 4.28
CA SER A 64 -3.92 -12.03 4.70
C SER A 64 -3.79 -13.04 5.85
N SER A 65 -4.72 -13.01 6.79
CA SER A 65 -4.86 -14.02 7.83
C SER A 65 -5.22 -15.41 7.26
N PHE A 66 -5.78 -15.46 6.03
CA PHE A 66 -6.14 -16.71 5.34
C PHE A 66 -4.97 -17.24 4.50
N GLU A 67 -4.59 -18.50 4.75
CA GLU A 67 -3.46 -19.14 4.06
C GLU A 67 -3.67 -19.26 2.54
N GLU A 68 -4.89 -19.58 2.12
CA GLU A 68 -5.24 -19.70 0.70
C GLU A 68 -5.02 -18.40 -0.06
N ASN A 69 -5.38 -17.26 0.54
CA ASN A 69 -5.18 -15.95 -0.06
C ASN A 69 -3.69 -15.60 -0.13
N ARG A 70 -2.89 -15.97 0.89
CA ARG A 70 -1.44 -15.78 0.85
C ARG A 70 -0.80 -16.60 -0.25
N ALA A 71 -1.17 -17.90 -0.37
CA ALA A 71 -0.66 -18.77 -1.42
C ALA A 71 -0.98 -18.21 -2.82
N GLN A 72 -2.24 -17.83 -3.05
CA GLN A 72 -2.67 -17.24 -4.31
C GLN A 72 -1.93 -15.94 -4.63
N GLY A 73 -1.73 -15.06 -3.64
CA GLY A 73 -1.01 -13.79 -3.84
C GLY A 73 0.45 -14.01 -4.20
N VAL A 74 1.09 -15.06 -3.66
CA VAL A 74 2.46 -15.46 -4.04
C VAL A 74 2.48 -16.04 -5.45
N ASP A 75 1.59 -16.97 -5.77
CA ASP A 75 1.52 -17.64 -7.08
C ASP A 75 1.28 -16.64 -8.22
N LEU A 76 0.52 -15.58 -7.96
CA LEU A 76 0.24 -14.51 -8.92
C LEU A 76 1.27 -13.36 -8.87
N GLY A 77 2.28 -13.42 -8.00
CA GLY A 77 3.29 -12.37 -7.85
C GLY A 77 2.74 -11.03 -7.34
N MET A 78 1.53 -11.00 -6.77
CA MET A 78 0.81 -9.75 -6.46
C MET A 78 1.51 -8.93 -5.37
N PHE A 79 2.04 -9.57 -4.33
CA PHE A 79 2.71 -8.88 -3.23
C PHE A 79 4.03 -8.25 -3.66
N GLU A 80 4.80 -8.99 -4.46
CA GLU A 80 6.07 -8.49 -4.99
C GLU A 80 5.84 -7.35 -5.98
N ALA A 81 4.85 -7.49 -6.87
CA ALA A 81 4.47 -6.44 -7.81
C ALA A 81 4.05 -5.16 -7.09
N GLU A 82 3.26 -5.25 -6.02
CA GLU A 82 2.81 -4.08 -5.26
C GLU A 82 3.98 -3.37 -4.55
N VAL A 83 4.82 -4.11 -3.83
CA VAL A 83 5.96 -3.53 -3.11
C VAL A 83 6.97 -2.90 -4.07
N ARG A 84 7.29 -3.59 -5.16
CA ARG A 84 8.21 -3.08 -6.18
C ARG A 84 7.64 -1.89 -6.94
N PHE A 85 6.33 -1.87 -7.21
CA PHE A 85 5.68 -0.70 -7.79
C PHE A 85 5.92 0.56 -6.96
N TYR A 86 5.71 0.49 -5.64
CA TYR A 86 5.96 1.63 -4.77
C TYR A 86 7.43 2.03 -4.69
N ASN A 87 8.35 1.08 -4.68
CA ASN A 87 9.77 1.36 -4.54
C ASN A 87 10.44 1.80 -5.85
N GLU A 88 9.99 1.30 -7.01
CA GLU A 88 10.72 1.40 -8.26
C GLU A 88 10.01 2.26 -9.32
N MET A 89 8.67 2.37 -9.27
CA MET A 89 7.91 3.01 -10.34
C MET A 89 7.28 4.36 -9.94
N VAL A 90 6.85 4.49 -8.70
CA VAL A 90 6.07 5.67 -8.25
C VAL A 90 6.88 6.96 -8.30
N GLN A 91 8.17 6.91 -8.05
CA GLN A 91 9.03 8.09 -8.00
C GLN A 91 9.18 8.81 -9.34
N ASP A 92 9.07 8.08 -10.45
CA ASP A 92 9.16 8.62 -11.80
C ASP A 92 7.81 9.11 -12.34
N ALA A 93 6.72 8.68 -11.74
CA ALA A 93 5.38 9.00 -12.19
C ALA A 93 4.75 10.04 -11.24
N SER A 94 4.54 11.27 -11.73
CA SER A 94 3.74 12.30 -11.03
C SER A 94 2.25 11.89 -11.01
N VAL A 95 1.94 10.76 -10.38
CA VAL A 95 0.59 10.21 -10.29
C VAL A 95 0.07 10.32 -8.87
N GLY A 96 -1.24 10.47 -8.73
CA GLY A 96 -1.91 10.48 -7.44
C GLY A 96 -1.88 9.08 -6.81
N VAL A 97 -0.80 8.76 -6.16
CA VAL A 97 -0.62 7.59 -5.31
C VAL A 97 -0.46 8.04 -3.86
N PRO A 98 -0.82 7.22 -2.86
CA PRO A 98 -0.55 7.55 -1.48
C PRO A 98 0.95 7.73 -1.24
N GLU A 99 1.32 8.62 -0.33
CA GLU A 99 2.69 8.66 0.21
C GLU A 99 2.99 7.33 0.90
N VAL A 100 4.12 6.71 0.54
CA VAL A 100 4.53 5.42 1.13
C VAL A 100 5.69 5.65 2.07
N TYR A 101 5.49 5.33 3.35
CA TYR A 101 6.50 5.47 4.39
C TYR A 101 7.41 4.24 4.44
N LEU A 102 6.88 3.06 4.13
CA LEU A 102 7.63 1.80 4.05
C LEU A 102 6.92 0.83 3.11
N ALA A 103 7.68 0.16 2.24
CA ALA A 103 7.22 -1.01 1.49
C ALA A 103 8.34 -2.05 1.49
N GLU A 104 8.13 -3.17 2.18
CA GLU A 104 9.11 -4.26 2.31
C GLU A 104 8.46 -5.60 2.00
N ILE A 105 9.22 -6.50 1.37
CA ILE A 105 8.85 -7.88 1.11
C ILE A 105 10.07 -8.79 1.21
N LYS A 106 9.86 -10.00 1.71
CA LYS A 106 10.79 -11.11 1.49
C LYS A 106 10.41 -11.78 0.17
N SER A 107 11.21 -11.54 -0.87
CA SER A 107 10.94 -12.01 -2.24
C SER A 107 10.54 -13.49 -2.28
N GLY A 108 9.56 -13.81 -3.12
CA GLY A 108 9.01 -15.17 -3.29
C GLY A 108 8.15 -15.66 -2.12
N THR A 109 7.77 -14.80 -1.21
CA THR A 109 6.93 -15.16 -0.05
C THR A 109 5.77 -14.18 0.14
N ALA A 110 4.83 -14.53 1.04
CA ALA A 110 3.80 -13.62 1.49
C ALA A 110 4.24 -12.71 2.66
N ASP A 111 5.49 -12.76 3.09
CA ASP A 111 6.00 -11.90 4.17
C ASP A 111 6.27 -10.50 3.60
N PHE A 112 5.28 -9.63 3.66
CA PHE A 112 5.37 -8.24 3.19
C PHE A 112 4.68 -7.27 4.15
N VAL A 113 5.00 -6.00 4.03
CA VAL A 113 4.29 -4.89 4.68
C VAL A 113 4.35 -3.65 3.79
N VAL A 114 3.25 -2.92 3.73
CA VAL A 114 3.22 -1.56 3.18
C VAL A 114 2.62 -0.63 4.23
N VAL A 115 3.34 0.45 4.54
CA VAL A 115 2.85 1.55 5.39
C VAL A 115 2.70 2.78 4.52
N MET A 116 1.49 3.29 4.41
CA MET A 116 1.18 4.39 3.50
C MET A 116 0.23 5.40 4.12
N GLU A 117 0.08 6.51 3.44
CA GLU A 117 -0.86 7.60 3.75
C GLU A 117 -2.30 7.09 3.89
N ASP A 118 -3.02 7.62 4.88
CA ASP A 118 -4.45 7.40 5.04
C ASP A 118 -5.24 8.35 4.14
N LEU A 119 -5.78 7.82 3.07
CA LEU A 119 -6.61 8.56 2.10
C LEU A 119 -8.09 8.60 2.46
N SER A 120 -8.46 8.34 3.71
CA SER A 120 -9.87 8.32 4.15
C SER A 120 -10.59 9.66 4.01
N HIS A 121 -9.84 10.74 3.80
CA HIS A 121 -10.38 12.06 3.49
C HIS A 121 -10.85 12.19 2.02
N LEU A 122 -10.51 11.25 1.16
CA LEU A 122 -10.95 11.18 -0.23
C LEU A 122 -12.21 10.31 -0.36
N GLU A 123 -13.00 10.60 -1.39
CA GLU A 123 -14.16 9.76 -1.73
C GLU A 123 -13.69 8.44 -2.35
N MET A 124 -13.94 7.34 -1.66
CA MET A 124 -13.70 6.01 -2.20
C MET A 124 -14.94 5.53 -2.96
N VAL A 125 -14.75 5.20 -4.24
CA VAL A 125 -15.83 4.66 -5.06
C VAL A 125 -16.05 3.19 -4.69
N ASP A 126 -17.29 2.86 -4.32
CA ASP A 126 -17.69 1.48 -4.06
C ASP A 126 -17.72 0.67 -5.35
N GLN A 127 -17.01 -0.45 -5.38
CA GLN A 127 -16.89 -1.31 -6.56
C GLN A 127 -18.24 -1.87 -7.02
N SER A 128 -19.19 -2.09 -6.11
CA SER A 128 -20.51 -2.64 -6.43
C SER A 128 -21.44 -1.63 -7.08
N THR A 129 -21.26 -0.35 -6.77
CA THR A 129 -22.06 0.75 -7.34
C THR A 129 -21.42 1.35 -8.61
N GLY A 130 -20.11 1.13 -8.78
CA GLY A 130 -19.35 1.59 -9.94
C GLY A 130 -19.06 3.09 -9.94
N MET A 131 -18.43 3.55 -11.01
CA MET A 131 -18.01 4.95 -11.19
C MET A 131 -19.00 5.69 -12.08
N ASN A 132 -19.25 6.97 -11.77
CA ASN A 132 -19.85 7.87 -12.73
C ASN A 132 -18.85 8.28 -13.82
N VAL A 133 -19.31 8.92 -14.89
CA VAL A 133 -18.48 9.28 -16.05
C VAL A 133 -17.31 10.20 -15.69
N MET A 134 -17.49 11.12 -14.74
CA MET A 134 -16.40 12.02 -14.32
C MET A 134 -15.33 11.28 -13.53
N GLN A 135 -15.72 10.41 -12.59
CA GLN A 135 -14.81 9.57 -11.82
C GLN A 135 -14.03 8.61 -12.74
N ALA A 136 -14.71 7.96 -13.70
CA ALA A 136 -14.08 7.09 -14.68
C ALA A 136 -13.08 7.86 -15.56
N LYS A 137 -13.42 9.08 -15.98
CA LYS A 137 -12.51 9.94 -16.76
C LYS A 137 -11.25 10.26 -15.95
N SER A 138 -11.37 10.68 -14.69
CA SER A 138 -10.23 10.97 -13.83
C SER A 138 -9.33 9.74 -13.64
N ALA A 139 -9.92 8.56 -13.42
CA ALA A 139 -9.16 7.32 -13.29
C ALA A 139 -8.38 6.97 -14.57
N VAL A 140 -9.01 7.14 -15.73
CA VAL A 140 -8.35 6.88 -17.04
C VAL A 140 -7.24 7.91 -17.32
N GLU A 141 -7.42 9.17 -16.94
CA GLU A 141 -6.38 10.20 -17.09
C GLU A 141 -5.15 9.90 -16.21
N ILE A 142 -5.35 9.43 -14.97
CA ILE A 142 -4.25 8.98 -14.09
C ILE A 142 -3.55 7.76 -14.72
N LEU A 143 -4.31 6.76 -15.15
CA LEU A 143 -3.77 5.57 -15.81
C LEU A 143 -2.98 5.92 -17.06
N ALA A 144 -3.49 6.81 -17.91
CA ALA A 144 -2.79 7.28 -19.11
C ALA A 144 -1.47 7.98 -18.76
N SER A 145 -1.42 8.73 -17.65
CA SER A 145 -0.20 9.38 -17.17
C SER A 145 0.86 8.35 -16.73
N ILE A 146 0.47 7.30 -16.03
CA ILE A 146 1.36 6.18 -15.69
C ILE A 146 1.90 5.50 -16.94
N HIS A 147 1.00 5.16 -17.88
CA HIS A 147 1.39 4.50 -19.13
C HIS A 147 2.34 5.37 -19.95
N ALA A 148 2.13 6.68 -20.00
CA ALA A 148 2.99 7.59 -20.76
C ALA A 148 4.42 7.63 -20.21
N VAL A 149 4.59 7.62 -18.89
CA VAL A 149 5.92 7.61 -18.25
C VAL A 149 6.66 6.29 -18.51
N TRP A 150 5.93 5.17 -18.47
CA TRP A 150 6.51 3.83 -18.58
C TRP A 150 6.42 3.22 -19.97
N TRP A 151 5.99 3.98 -20.99
CA TRP A 151 5.89 3.52 -22.36
C TRP A 151 7.26 3.09 -22.89
N ASP A 152 7.36 1.86 -23.38
CA ASP A 152 8.61 1.22 -23.86
C ASP A 152 9.76 1.12 -22.82
N ARG A 153 9.50 1.39 -21.54
CA ARG A 153 10.51 1.34 -20.46
C ARG A 153 10.45 0.07 -19.63
N VAL A 154 9.44 -0.77 -19.80
CA VAL A 154 9.21 -1.98 -19.00
C VAL A 154 9.78 -3.25 -19.64
N GLN A 155 10.36 -3.16 -20.85
CA GLN A 155 10.95 -4.31 -21.57
C GLN A 155 12.46 -4.42 -21.27
N VAL A 156 12.81 -4.42 -20.00
CA VAL A 156 14.18 -4.55 -19.50
C VAL A 156 14.22 -5.59 -18.40
N PRO A 157 15.34 -6.31 -18.21
CA PRO A 157 15.44 -7.40 -17.21
C PRO A 157 15.07 -6.98 -15.79
N GLU A 158 15.31 -5.73 -15.43
CA GLU A 158 14.98 -5.17 -14.12
C GLU A 158 13.48 -5.12 -13.85
N MET A 159 12.65 -5.16 -14.92
CA MET A 159 11.19 -5.11 -14.88
C MET A 159 10.52 -6.47 -15.13
N ASP A 160 11.28 -7.57 -15.16
CA ASP A 160 10.76 -8.93 -15.38
C ASP A 160 9.74 -9.38 -14.30
N TRP A 161 9.67 -8.65 -13.19
CA TRP A 161 8.69 -8.88 -12.14
C TRP A 161 7.26 -8.39 -12.49
N ILE A 162 7.12 -7.55 -13.52
CA ILE A 162 5.80 -7.09 -13.99
C ILE A 162 5.10 -8.26 -14.67
N PRO A 163 3.95 -8.73 -14.15
CA PRO A 163 3.27 -9.86 -14.76
C PRO A 163 2.79 -9.49 -16.16
N THR A 164 3.21 -10.26 -17.15
CA THR A 164 2.69 -10.20 -18.53
C THR A 164 1.59 -11.24 -18.68
N MET A 165 0.40 -10.79 -19.08
CA MET A 165 -0.72 -11.69 -19.41
C MET A 165 -0.53 -12.29 -20.81
#